data_07203da44aeb1064024dccae6e2b0ba1
#
_entry.id   07203da44aeb1064024dccae6e2b0ba1
#
_cell.length_a   1.000
_cell.length_b   1.000
_cell.length_c   1.000
_cell.angle_alpha   90.00
_cell.angle_beta   90.00
_cell.angle_gamma   90.00
#
_symmetry.space_group_name_H-M   'P 1'
#
loop_
_entity.id
_entity.type
_entity.pdbx_description
1 polymer ?
#
loop_
_entity_poly.entity_id
_entity_poly.type
_entity_poly.pdbx_seq_one_letter_code
_entity_poly.pdbx_strand_id
1 'polypeptide(L)'
;MKYPKLVFDVSFDERARFEAKSRGYLSNVYVQQSDGSMYPVVFYDCIRLAQDLEYEVSTGRMCVADIGMIILPEVTLECIKIAVKKLTDEGYFKRVVPRGD
;
A
#
# COMPACT_ATOMS: atom_id res chain seq x y z
N MET A 1 -5.03 17.07 -13.96
CA MET A 1 -5.72 16.29 -12.97
C MET A 1 -4.76 15.57 -12.07
N LYS A 2 -5.06 15.52 -10.81
CA LYS A 2 -4.12 15.00 -9.82
C LYS A 2 -4.50 13.63 -9.24
N TYR A 3 -5.49 12.99 -9.83
CA TYR A 3 -5.97 11.72 -9.27
C TYR A 3 -5.55 10.56 -10.14
N PRO A 4 -5.29 9.42 -9.52
CA PRO A 4 -5.40 9.20 -8.07
C PRO A 4 -4.31 9.95 -7.32
N LYS A 5 -4.61 10.31 -6.09
CA LYS A 5 -3.70 11.08 -5.25
C LYS A 5 -3.30 10.25 -4.04
N LEU A 6 -2.01 10.27 -3.71
CA LEU A 6 -1.52 9.58 -2.53
C LEU A 6 -1.58 10.53 -1.34
N VAL A 7 -2.13 10.05 -0.25
CA VAL A 7 -2.26 10.81 0.98
C VAL A 7 -1.54 10.06 2.09
N PHE A 8 -0.56 10.70 2.71
CA PHE A 8 0.24 10.09 3.77
C PHE A 8 -0.12 10.72 5.09
N ASP A 9 -0.25 9.89 6.13
CA ASP A 9 -0.52 10.40 7.47
C ASP A 9 0.65 11.23 8.01
N VAL A 10 1.87 10.85 7.60
CA VAL A 10 3.05 11.65 7.92
C VAL A 10 3.80 11.93 6.63
N SER A 11 4.63 12.95 6.65
CA SER A 11 5.38 13.34 5.46
C SER A 11 6.20 12.17 4.92
N PHE A 12 6.09 11.93 3.62
CA PHE A 12 6.85 10.88 2.96
C PHE A 12 8.12 11.51 2.36
N ASP A 13 8.96 12.00 3.24
CA ASP A 13 10.20 12.67 2.85
C ASP A 13 11.28 11.64 2.47
N GLU A 14 12.47 12.13 2.20
CA GLU A 14 13.57 11.29 1.73
C GLU A 14 13.89 10.18 2.73
N ARG A 15 13.90 10.50 4.02
CA ARG A 15 14.19 9.51 5.04
C ARG A 15 13.10 8.44 5.10
N ALA A 16 11.84 8.86 5.05
CA ALA A 16 10.72 7.92 5.07
C ALA A 16 10.75 7.01 3.84
N ARG A 17 11.14 7.56 2.69
CA ARG A 17 11.26 6.76 1.46
C ARG A 17 12.36 5.72 1.58
N PHE A 18 13.49 6.11 2.16
CA PHE A 18 14.58 5.17 2.37
C PHE A 18 14.14 4.04 3.31
N GLU A 19 13.46 4.39 4.38
CA GLU A 19 13.01 3.40 5.36
C GLU A 19 11.98 2.45 4.76
N ALA A 20 11.06 2.97 3.96
CA ALA A 20 10.04 2.12 3.33
C ALA A 20 10.70 1.10 2.40
N LYS A 21 11.65 1.54 1.59
CA LYS A 21 12.36 0.64 0.70
C LYS A 21 13.16 -0.41 1.48
N SER A 22 13.85 0.03 2.51
CA SER A 22 14.68 -0.83 3.36
C SER A 22 13.85 -1.91 4.05
N ARG A 23 12.68 -1.53 4.57
CA ARG A 23 11.80 -2.44 5.29
C ARG A 23 10.96 -3.30 4.37
N GLY A 24 10.77 -2.87 3.13
CA GLY A 24 9.87 -3.54 2.21
C GLY A 24 8.42 -3.43 2.63
N TYR A 25 8.04 -2.35 3.31
CA TYR A 25 6.74 -2.21 3.92
C TYR A 25 6.39 -0.74 4.09
N LEU A 26 5.14 -0.38 3.81
CA LEU A 26 4.66 0.98 4.03
C LEU A 26 3.16 0.93 4.32
N SER A 27 2.78 1.52 5.46
CA SER A 27 1.38 1.63 5.85
C SER A 27 1.02 3.09 6.07
N ASN A 28 -0.19 3.35 6.50
CA ASN A 28 -0.69 4.69 6.78
C ASN A 28 -0.68 5.56 5.53
N VAL A 29 -1.05 4.95 4.42
CA VAL A 29 -1.17 5.61 3.12
C VAL A 29 -2.58 5.40 2.62
N TYR A 30 -3.12 6.41 1.97
CA TYR A 30 -4.47 6.35 1.40
C TYR A 30 -4.41 6.76 -0.05
N VAL A 31 -5.25 6.15 -0.85
CA VAL A 31 -5.41 6.53 -2.26
C VAL A 31 -6.73 7.28 -2.36
N GLN A 32 -6.65 8.53 -2.81
CA GLN A 32 -7.82 9.35 -3.00
C GLN A 32 -8.21 9.34 -4.47
N GLN A 33 -9.45 9.02 -4.73
CA GLN A 33 -10.00 9.02 -6.09
C GLN A 33 -10.60 10.39 -6.42
N SER A 34 -10.93 10.60 -7.68
CA SER A 34 -11.44 11.90 -8.13
C SER A 34 -12.77 12.29 -7.48
N ASP A 35 -13.53 11.32 -6.98
CA ASP A 35 -14.79 11.61 -6.31
C ASP A 35 -14.61 11.90 -4.82
N GLY A 36 -13.36 11.95 -4.34
CA GLY A 36 -13.06 12.23 -2.95
C GLY A 36 -12.96 11.01 -2.07
N SER A 37 -13.30 9.83 -2.57
CA SER A 37 -13.20 8.60 -1.79
C SER A 37 -11.76 8.30 -1.42
N MET A 38 -11.56 7.85 -0.18
CA MET A 38 -10.24 7.53 0.35
C MET A 38 -10.18 6.04 0.64
N TYR A 39 -9.14 5.39 0.14
CA TYR A 39 -8.95 3.95 0.32
C TYR A 39 -7.64 3.68 1.03
N PRO A 40 -7.66 3.01 2.19
CA PRO A 40 -6.40 2.66 2.86
C PRO A 40 -5.68 1.57 2.08
N VAL A 41 -4.38 1.69 1.99
CA VAL A 41 -3.55 0.70 1.30
C VAL A 41 -2.32 0.41 2.14
N VAL A 42 -1.76 -0.79 1.93
CA VAL A 42 -0.54 -1.23 2.58
C VAL A 42 0.33 -1.84 1.51
N PHE A 43 1.59 -1.45 1.48
CA PHE A 43 2.52 -1.94 0.47
C PHE A 43 3.55 -2.87 1.08
N TYR A 44 3.82 -3.97 0.39
CA TYR A 44 4.85 -4.94 0.78
C TYR A 44 5.71 -5.25 -0.42
N ASP A 45 6.99 -5.57 -0.20
CA ASP A 45 7.73 -6.30 -1.22
C ASP A 45 7.68 -7.79 -0.86
N CYS A 46 8.16 -8.64 -1.77
CA CYS A 46 8.06 -10.08 -1.58
C CYS A 46 8.92 -10.58 -0.41
N ILE A 47 10.05 -9.93 -0.16
CA ILE A 47 10.94 -10.35 0.92
C ILE A 47 10.29 -10.10 2.27
N ARG A 48 9.72 -8.91 2.45
CA ARG A 48 9.05 -8.57 3.71
C ARG A 48 7.81 -9.44 3.91
N LEU A 49 7.05 -9.64 2.83
CA LEU A 49 5.86 -10.48 2.92
C LEU A 49 6.22 -11.90 3.36
N ALA A 50 7.29 -12.46 2.80
CA ALA A 50 7.72 -13.81 3.19
C ALA A 50 8.13 -13.87 4.65
N GLN A 51 8.83 -12.85 5.12
CA GLN A 51 9.27 -12.79 6.52
C GLN A 51 8.07 -12.70 7.45
N ASP A 52 7.10 -11.87 7.12
CA ASP A 52 5.92 -11.69 7.95
C ASP A 52 5.07 -12.96 7.95
N LEU A 53 4.96 -13.63 6.80
CA LEU A 53 4.22 -14.88 6.73
C LEU A 53 4.88 -15.95 7.58
N GLU A 54 6.19 -16.04 7.55
CA GLU A 54 6.92 -17.00 8.36
C GLU A 54 6.65 -16.77 9.85
N TYR A 55 6.65 -15.50 10.26
CA TYR A 55 6.35 -15.16 11.64
C TYR A 55 4.92 -15.56 12.02
N GLU A 56 3.96 -15.24 11.15
CA GLU A 56 2.57 -15.57 11.44
C GLU A 56 2.35 -17.07 11.54
N VAL A 57 2.98 -17.84 10.67
CA VAL A 57 2.90 -19.27 10.71
C VAL A 57 3.45 -19.79 12.04
N SER A 58 4.58 -19.24 12.50
CA SER A 58 5.21 -19.69 13.74
C SER A 58 4.35 -19.37 14.97
N THR A 59 3.48 -18.37 14.87
CA THR A 59 2.58 -18.02 15.98
C THR A 59 1.19 -18.63 15.84
N GLY A 60 0.97 -19.42 14.79
CA GLY A 60 -0.30 -20.13 14.60
C GLY A 60 -1.34 -19.41 13.80
N ARG A 61 -1.03 -18.21 13.28
CA ARG A 61 -2.02 -17.45 12.52
C ARG A 61 -2.15 -17.88 11.07
N MET A 62 -1.08 -18.43 10.50
CA MET A 62 -1.09 -19.09 9.20
C MET A 62 -1.27 -18.15 7.99
N CYS A 63 -1.39 -16.85 8.19
CA CYS A 63 -1.59 -15.96 7.04
C CYS A 63 -1.18 -14.53 7.36
N VAL A 64 -0.94 -13.77 6.29
CA VAL A 64 -0.80 -12.32 6.35
C VAL A 64 -1.96 -11.76 5.53
N ALA A 65 -2.78 -10.93 6.14
CA ALA A 65 -3.91 -10.33 5.44
C ALA A 65 -4.14 -8.94 5.96
N ASP A 66 -4.01 -7.97 5.09
CA ASP A 66 -4.27 -6.57 5.42
C ASP A 66 -5.25 -5.99 4.40
N ILE A 67 -6.08 -5.09 4.87
CA ILE A 67 -7.01 -4.41 3.97
C ILE A 67 -6.21 -3.53 3.04
N GLY A 68 -6.44 -3.67 1.74
CA GLY A 68 -5.76 -2.86 0.74
C GLY A 68 -4.31 -3.24 0.51
N MET A 69 -3.97 -4.51 0.77
CA MET A 69 -2.60 -4.98 0.58
C MET A 69 -2.22 -5.02 -0.90
N ILE A 70 -1.10 -4.40 -1.23
CA ILE A 70 -0.57 -4.37 -2.60
C ILE A 70 0.88 -4.79 -2.55
N ILE A 71 1.25 -5.76 -3.38
CA ILE A 71 2.61 -6.30 -3.41
C ILE A 71 3.38 -5.64 -4.56
N LEU A 72 4.53 -5.08 -4.25
CA LEU A 72 5.37 -4.37 -5.22
C LEU A 72 6.72 -5.05 -5.35
N PRO A 73 7.42 -4.84 -6.49
CA PRO A 73 8.81 -5.33 -6.59
C PRO A 73 9.70 -4.64 -5.55
N GLU A 74 9.47 -3.36 -5.32
CA GLU A 74 10.15 -2.57 -4.30
C GLU A 74 9.18 -1.55 -3.76
N VAL A 75 9.30 -1.22 -2.48
CA VAL A 75 8.42 -0.21 -1.88
C VAL A 75 9.06 1.16 -2.06
N THR A 76 8.90 1.71 -3.25
CA THR A 76 9.41 3.03 -3.62
C THR A 76 8.26 3.87 -4.14
N LEU A 77 8.41 5.19 -4.06
CA LEU A 77 7.38 6.09 -4.56
C LEU A 77 7.08 5.83 -6.04
N GLU A 78 8.10 5.54 -6.80
CA GLU A 78 7.95 5.25 -8.22
C GLU A 78 7.08 4.04 -8.47
N CYS A 79 7.39 2.92 -7.79
CA CYS A 79 6.59 1.70 -7.93
C CYS A 79 5.18 1.91 -7.43
N ILE A 80 5.02 2.65 -6.33
CA ILE A 80 3.71 2.94 -5.78
C ILE A 80 2.85 3.70 -6.78
N LYS A 81 3.41 4.75 -7.38
CA LYS A 81 2.67 5.56 -8.35
C LYS A 81 2.23 4.76 -9.56
N ILE A 82 3.13 3.94 -10.08
CA ILE A 82 2.81 3.10 -11.24
C ILE A 82 1.70 2.12 -10.90
N ALA A 83 1.82 1.45 -9.75
CA ALA A 83 0.84 0.45 -9.35
C ALA A 83 -0.53 1.06 -9.09
N VAL A 84 -0.56 2.18 -8.36
CA VAL A 84 -1.83 2.83 -8.00
C VAL A 84 -2.53 3.35 -9.25
N LYS A 85 -1.78 3.92 -10.19
CA LYS A 85 -2.39 4.39 -11.43
C LYS A 85 -2.98 3.24 -12.22
N LYS A 86 -2.24 2.14 -12.35
CA LYS A 86 -2.74 0.99 -13.08
C LYS A 86 -3.97 0.40 -12.43
N LEU A 87 -3.96 0.26 -11.12
CA LEU A 87 -5.12 -0.29 -10.40
C LEU A 87 -6.33 0.62 -10.55
N THR A 88 -6.12 1.93 -10.51
CA THR A 88 -7.20 2.89 -10.72
C THR A 88 -7.79 2.73 -12.11
N ASP A 89 -6.93 2.64 -13.12
CA ASP A 89 -7.37 2.49 -14.51
C ASP A 89 -8.14 1.19 -14.72
N GLU A 90 -7.81 0.16 -13.95
CA GLU A 90 -8.49 -1.15 -14.05
C GLU A 90 -9.76 -1.21 -13.22
N GLY A 91 -10.10 -0.15 -12.53
CA GLY A 91 -11.31 -0.12 -11.71
C GLY A 91 -11.20 -0.85 -10.38
N TYR A 92 -9.99 -1.12 -9.94
CA TYR A 92 -9.76 -1.84 -8.69
C TYR A 92 -10.45 -1.17 -7.50
N PHE A 93 -10.31 0.15 -7.37
CA PHE A 93 -10.85 0.85 -6.21
C PHE A 93 -12.38 0.97 -6.23
N LYS A 94 -12.99 0.70 -7.35
CA LYS A 94 -14.46 0.68 -7.41
C LYS A 94 -15.04 -0.58 -6.78
N ARG A 95 -14.19 -1.58 -6.53
CA ARG A 95 -14.63 -2.86 -5.98
C ARG A 95 -14.28 -3.02 -4.50
N VAL A 96 -13.69 -1.99 -3.89
CA VAL A 96 -13.38 -2.03 -2.46
C VAL A 96 -14.14 -0.92 -1.78
N VAL A 97 -14.30 -1.06 -0.46
CA VAL A 97 -15.08 -0.10 0.33
C VAL A 97 -14.18 1.07 0.72
N PRO A 98 -14.60 2.32 0.44
CA PRO A 98 -13.81 3.47 0.86
C PRO A 98 -13.70 3.55 2.36
N ARG A 99 -12.62 4.15 2.80
CA ARG A 99 -12.40 4.37 4.21
C ARG A 99 -13.36 5.45 4.73
N GLY A 100 -13.80 5.28 5.93
CA GLY A 100 -14.39 6.35 6.72
C GLY A 100 -15.78 6.71 6.45
N ASP A 101 -16.56 5.86 6.17
CA ASP A 101 -17.90 6.11 6.07
C ASP A 101 -18.62 6.02 7.24
#